data_7874bf17433fef8edff71dc6f2e1ed0c
#
_entry.id   7874bf17433fef8edff71dc6f2e1ed0c
#
_cell.length_a   1.000
_cell.length_b   1.000
_cell.length_c   1.000
_cell.angle_alpha   90.00
_cell.angle_beta   90.00
_cell.angle_gamma   90.00
#
_symmetry.space_group_name_H-M   'P 1'
#
loop_
_entity.id
_entity.type
_entity.pdbx_description
1 polymer ?
#
loop_
_entity_poly.entity_id
_entity_poly.type
_entity_poly.pdbx_seq_one_letter_code
_entity_poly.pdbx_strand_id
1 'polypeptide(L)'
;PWWKQIEEWRARKGFAYPNSKTLIKPQYAIERLYELTKDRDVYVTTEVGQHQMWAAQFFHFDKPNRWMTSGGLGTMGYGLPAAIGVQAAHPKALVIDIAGDASVQMTMQEMSCAIQHDLPVKIFILNNEWMGMVRQWQQLLHGERYSHSYSDALPDFVKLAEAYGCHGIRCEDPSKLDAAIMEMIDTPKPVLFDCRVEKAENCFPMIPSGAAHNEMILGKITGDEIGEAGKMLV
;
A
#
# COMPACT_ATOMS: atom_id res chain seq x y z
N PRO A 1 -25.42 -0.22 -23.76
CA PRO A 1 -24.66 -1.38 -24.30
C PRO A 1 -23.24 -1.42 -23.74
N TRP A 2 -22.53 -0.27 -23.69
CA TRP A 2 -21.14 -0.19 -23.26
C TRP A 2 -20.93 -0.53 -21.77
N TRP A 3 -21.77 -0.01 -20.90
CA TRP A 3 -21.73 -0.35 -19.46
C TRP A 3 -21.91 -1.84 -19.19
N LYS A 4 -22.79 -2.52 -19.98
CA LYS A 4 -22.95 -3.97 -19.84
C LYS A 4 -21.64 -4.71 -20.13
N GLN A 5 -20.93 -4.31 -21.18
CA GLN A 5 -19.62 -4.88 -21.51
C GLN A 5 -18.57 -4.63 -20.42
N ILE A 6 -18.54 -3.40 -19.84
CA ILE A 6 -17.63 -3.07 -18.73
C ILE A 6 -17.96 -3.93 -17.50
N GLU A 7 -19.23 -4.13 -17.19
CA GLU A 7 -19.64 -4.99 -16.06
C GLU A 7 -19.26 -6.45 -16.28
N GLU A 8 -19.40 -6.95 -17.49
CA GLU A 8 -18.94 -8.31 -17.87
C GLU A 8 -17.42 -8.47 -17.66
N TRP A 9 -16.64 -7.45 -18.02
CA TRP A 9 -15.19 -7.45 -17.76
C TRP A 9 -14.87 -7.38 -16.26
N ARG A 10 -15.52 -6.51 -15.51
CA ARG A 10 -15.37 -6.40 -14.04
C ARG A 10 -15.68 -7.71 -13.33
N ALA A 11 -16.71 -8.44 -13.80
CA ALA A 11 -17.10 -9.72 -13.24
C ALA A 11 -16.02 -10.82 -13.35
N ARG A 12 -15.02 -10.62 -14.21
CA ARG A 12 -13.88 -11.55 -14.37
C ARG A 12 -12.88 -11.51 -13.22
N LYS A 13 -13.07 -10.63 -12.23
CA LYS A 13 -12.26 -10.54 -11.00
C LYS A 13 -10.75 -10.44 -11.24
N GLY A 14 -10.33 -9.58 -12.17
CA GLY A 14 -8.91 -9.40 -12.55
C GLY A 14 -7.96 -9.03 -11.41
N PHE A 15 -8.49 -8.54 -10.29
CA PHE A 15 -7.75 -8.24 -9.05
C PHE A 15 -7.98 -9.27 -7.93
N ALA A 16 -8.51 -10.45 -8.25
CA ALA A 16 -8.70 -11.48 -7.23
C ALA A 16 -7.35 -11.99 -6.73
N TYR A 17 -7.26 -12.19 -5.43
CA TYR A 17 -6.09 -12.76 -4.75
C TYR A 17 -6.55 -13.81 -3.72
N PRO A 18 -5.72 -14.82 -3.41
CA PRO A 18 -6.02 -15.77 -2.36
C PRO A 18 -5.86 -15.10 -0.99
N ASN A 19 -6.91 -15.06 -0.20
CA ASN A 19 -6.81 -14.56 1.18
C ASN A 19 -6.18 -15.63 2.09
N SER A 20 -5.65 -15.20 3.24
CA SER A 20 -5.02 -16.07 4.23
C SER A 20 -5.63 -15.83 5.62
N LYS A 21 -5.72 -16.88 6.42
CA LYS A 21 -6.14 -16.81 7.82
C LYS A 21 -4.98 -16.59 8.79
N THR A 22 -3.75 -16.76 8.32
CA THR A 22 -2.53 -16.72 9.14
C THR A 22 -1.58 -15.58 8.80
N LEU A 23 -1.70 -15.01 7.59
CA LEU A 23 -0.86 -13.93 7.11
C LEU A 23 -1.75 -12.79 6.59
N ILE A 24 -1.37 -11.56 6.86
CA ILE A 24 -2.03 -10.40 6.26
C ILE A 24 -1.57 -10.27 4.82
N LYS A 25 -2.48 -10.40 3.86
CA LYS A 25 -2.19 -10.06 2.47
C LYS A 25 -2.14 -8.54 2.32
N PRO A 26 -1.18 -7.96 1.58
CA PRO A 26 -1.12 -6.51 1.39
C PRO A 26 -2.39 -5.97 0.71
N GLN A 27 -2.98 -6.70 -0.25
CA GLN A 27 -4.26 -6.35 -0.87
C GLN A 27 -5.38 -6.27 0.17
N TYR A 28 -5.48 -7.29 1.04
CA TYR A 28 -6.47 -7.33 2.12
C TYR A 28 -6.29 -6.17 3.10
N ALA A 29 -5.05 -5.83 3.45
CA ALA A 29 -4.78 -4.69 4.34
C ALA A 29 -5.31 -3.37 3.75
N ILE A 30 -5.12 -3.14 2.44
CA ILE A 30 -5.64 -1.95 1.76
C ILE A 30 -7.17 -1.97 1.63
N GLU A 31 -7.76 -3.11 1.30
CA GLU A 31 -9.23 -3.24 1.26
C GLU A 31 -9.86 -2.95 2.62
N ARG A 32 -9.28 -3.49 3.70
CA ARG A 32 -9.79 -3.21 5.06
C ARG A 32 -9.63 -1.74 5.42
N LEU A 33 -8.48 -1.14 5.08
CA LEU A 33 -8.25 0.29 5.29
C LEU A 33 -9.31 1.14 4.56
N TYR A 34 -9.59 0.83 3.30
CA TYR A 34 -10.64 1.50 2.53
C TYR A 34 -12.02 1.32 3.18
N GLU A 35 -12.43 0.08 3.46
CA GLU A 35 -13.76 -0.21 4.02
C GLU A 35 -14.02 0.51 5.35
N LEU A 36 -13.01 0.63 6.21
CA LEU A 36 -13.10 1.28 7.51
C LEU A 36 -13.03 2.83 7.43
N THR A 37 -12.68 3.37 6.26
CA THR A 37 -12.49 4.82 6.07
C THR A 37 -13.39 5.45 5.01
N LYS A 38 -14.08 4.67 4.17
CA LYS A 38 -14.81 5.13 2.98
C LYS A 38 -15.87 6.20 3.27
N ASP A 39 -16.44 6.22 4.46
CA ASP A 39 -17.47 7.19 4.87
C ASP A 39 -16.87 8.44 5.56
N ARG A 40 -15.54 8.55 5.62
CA ARG A 40 -14.83 9.69 6.22
C ARG A 40 -14.32 10.66 5.13
N ASP A 41 -13.93 11.83 5.54
CA ASP A 41 -13.21 12.77 4.65
C ASP A 41 -11.72 12.40 4.63
N VAL A 42 -11.34 11.53 3.69
CA VAL A 42 -10.00 10.91 3.62
C VAL A 42 -9.17 11.52 2.51
N TYR A 43 -7.90 11.75 2.82
CA TYR A 43 -6.83 12.00 1.85
C TYR A 43 -5.77 10.92 1.99
N VAL A 44 -5.32 10.39 0.87
CA VAL A 44 -4.27 9.37 0.82
C VAL A 44 -3.04 9.92 0.12
N THR A 45 -1.90 9.80 0.76
CA THR A 45 -0.60 9.92 0.12
C THR A 45 0.04 8.56 0.01
N THR A 46 1.00 8.38 -0.87
CA THR A 46 1.76 7.13 -0.93
C THR A 46 3.24 7.39 -1.06
N GLU A 47 4.00 6.53 -0.41
CA GLU A 47 5.37 6.28 -0.79
C GLU A 47 5.44 5.48 -2.11
N VAL A 48 6.63 5.19 -2.60
CA VAL A 48 6.83 4.51 -3.89
C VAL A 48 7.30 3.06 -3.71
N GLY A 49 6.59 2.13 -4.35
CA GLY A 49 6.86 0.70 -4.32
C GLY A 49 5.61 -0.14 -4.57
N GLN A 50 5.61 -1.41 -4.18
CA GLN A 50 4.45 -2.30 -4.31
C GLN A 50 3.21 -1.76 -3.55
N HIS A 51 3.42 -1.17 -2.37
CA HIS A 51 2.36 -0.55 -1.57
C HIS A 51 1.61 0.55 -2.33
N GLN A 52 2.31 1.35 -3.15
CA GLN A 52 1.71 2.34 -4.05
C GLN A 52 0.79 1.68 -5.08
N MET A 53 1.23 0.56 -5.66
CA MET A 53 0.44 -0.17 -6.66
C MET A 53 -0.77 -0.84 -6.03
N TRP A 54 -0.64 -1.50 -4.88
CA TRP A 54 -1.78 -2.07 -4.16
C TRP A 54 -2.77 -1.00 -3.71
N ALA A 55 -2.27 0.16 -3.25
CA ALA A 55 -3.15 1.27 -2.91
C ALA A 55 -3.92 1.77 -4.13
N ALA A 56 -3.30 1.88 -5.31
CA ALA A 56 -3.97 2.26 -6.55
C ALA A 56 -5.00 1.22 -7.02
N GLN A 57 -4.79 -0.06 -6.73
CA GLN A 57 -5.66 -1.16 -7.14
C GLN A 57 -6.85 -1.38 -6.19
N PHE A 58 -6.66 -1.22 -4.89
CA PHE A 58 -7.60 -1.67 -3.85
C PHE A 58 -8.16 -0.54 -2.97
N PHE A 59 -7.67 0.70 -3.08
CA PHE A 59 -8.28 1.85 -2.44
C PHE A 59 -9.05 2.67 -3.46
N HIS A 60 -10.35 2.89 -3.24
CA HIS A 60 -11.21 3.56 -4.20
C HIS A 60 -11.41 5.03 -3.86
N PHE A 61 -11.52 5.88 -4.89
CA PHE A 61 -11.68 7.33 -4.76
C PHE A 61 -12.85 7.80 -5.60
N ASP A 62 -13.84 8.43 -4.95
CA ASP A 62 -15.02 9.01 -5.60
C ASP A 62 -14.92 10.54 -5.76
N LYS A 63 -13.90 11.15 -5.12
CA LYS A 63 -13.68 12.60 -5.16
C LYS A 63 -12.32 12.91 -5.79
N PRO A 64 -12.20 13.98 -6.60
CA PRO A 64 -10.91 14.41 -7.12
C PRO A 64 -9.98 14.92 -6.01
N ASN A 65 -8.67 14.94 -6.29
CA ASN A 65 -7.63 15.47 -5.40
C ASN A 65 -7.57 14.77 -4.03
N ARG A 66 -7.88 13.47 -3.99
CA ARG A 66 -7.81 12.64 -2.77
C ARG A 66 -6.64 11.67 -2.76
N TRP A 67 -5.91 11.62 -3.86
CA TRP A 67 -4.76 10.74 -4.07
C TRP A 67 -3.54 11.56 -4.48
N MET A 68 -2.49 11.55 -3.67
CA MET A 68 -1.21 12.20 -3.92
C MET A 68 -0.10 11.16 -3.95
N THR A 69 0.56 11.06 -5.08
CA THR A 69 1.59 10.04 -5.30
C THR A 69 2.65 10.51 -6.30
N SER A 70 3.89 10.09 -6.12
CA SER A 70 4.95 10.32 -7.11
C SER A 70 4.87 9.27 -8.21
N GLY A 71 3.87 9.41 -9.14
CA GLY A 71 3.62 8.46 -10.21
C GLY A 71 4.49 8.63 -11.46
N GLY A 72 5.09 9.80 -11.64
CA GLY A 72 5.97 10.08 -12.77
C GLY A 72 7.43 9.70 -12.48
N LEU A 73 8.08 10.43 -11.58
CA LEU A 73 9.49 10.19 -11.22
C LEU A 73 9.64 8.97 -10.29
N GLY A 74 8.66 8.68 -9.44
CA GLY A 74 8.71 7.54 -8.52
C GLY A 74 9.66 7.78 -7.33
N THR A 75 9.53 8.93 -6.67
CA THR A 75 10.40 9.33 -5.57
C THR A 75 10.00 8.65 -4.27
N MET A 76 10.80 7.73 -3.78
CA MET A 76 10.68 7.21 -2.41
C MET A 76 10.95 8.35 -1.41
N GLY A 77 10.14 8.44 -0.36
CA GLY A 77 10.19 9.55 0.60
C GLY A 77 9.23 10.70 0.28
N TYR A 78 8.39 10.58 -0.75
CA TYR A 78 7.38 11.60 -1.08
C TYR A 78 6.17 11.58 -0.14
N GLY A 79 5.73 10.39 0.29
CA GLY A 79 4.43 10.18 0.92
C GLY A 79 4.27 10.89 2.25
N LEU A 80 5.20 10.71 3.19
CA LEU A 80 5.11 11.30 4.52
C LEU A 80 5.13 12.85 4.51
N PRO A 81 6.08 13.54 3.84
CA PRO A 81 6.04 15.01 3.79
C PRO A 81 4.79 15.53 3.06
N ALA A 82 4.31 14.82 2.04
CA ALA A 82 3.04 15.17 1.39
C ALA A 82 1.84 15.03 2.34
N ALA A 83 1.78 13.96 3.16
CA ALA A 83 0.75 13.77 4.17
C ALA A 83 0.74 14.93 5.20
N ILE A 84 1.90 15.35 5.65
CA ILE A 84 2.05 16.49 6.57
C ILE A 84 1.50 17.78 5.94
N GLY A 85 1.86 18.05 4.68
CA GLY A 85 1.35 19.20 3.93
C GLY A 85 -0.17 19.17 3.75
N VAL A 86 -0.72 18.00 3.42
CA VAL A 86 -2.17 17.80 3.31
C VAL A 86 -2.87 17.97 4.65
N GLN A 87 -2.32 17.43 5.73
CA GLN A 87 -2.91 17.57 7.06
C GLN A 87 -2.91 19.03 7.55
N ALA A 88 -1.85 19.78 7.24
CA ALA A 88 -1.81 21.22 7.54
C ALA A 88 -2.88 22.00 6.75
N ALA A 89 -3.11 21.64 5.48
CA ALA A 89 -4.13 22.27 4.64
C ALA A 89 -5.57 21.82 5.00
N HIS A 90 -5.74 20.61 5.52
CA HIS A 90 -7.02 19.97 5.83
C HIS A 90 -7.03 19.42 7.27
N PRO A 91 -7.00 20.28 8.31
CA PRO A 91 -6.75 19.88 9.70
C PRO A 91 -7.84 18.97 10.29
N LYS A 92 -9.02 18.90 9.68
CA LYS A 92 -10.14 18.04 10.14
C LYS A 92 -10.26 16.73 9.37
N ALA A 93 -9.52 16.59 8.28
CA ALA A 93 -9.57 15.39 7.46
C ALA A 93 -8.72 14.26 8.07
N LEU A 94 -9.05 13.04 7.72
CA LEU A 94 -8.19 11.88 7.98
C LEU A 94 -7.15 11.79 6.86
N VAL A 95 -5.88 11.96 7.19
CA VAL A 95 -4.78 11.88 6.22
C VAL A 95 -3.96 10.62 6.49
N ILE A 96 -3.83 9.79 5.48
CA ILE A 96 -3.15 8.49 5.56
C ILE A 96 -2.03 8.46 4.52
N ASP A 97 -0.81 8.22 4.98
CA ASP A 97 0.32 7.86 4.11
C ASP A 97 0.44 6.34 4.04
N ILE A 98 0.28 5.77 2.85
CA ILE A 98 0.48 4.33 2.61
C ILE A 98 1.94 4.14 2.19
N ALA A 99 2.71 3.53 3.07
CA ALA A 99 4.16 3.43 2.97
C ALA A 99 4.66 1.99 2.88
N GLY A 100 5.89 1.82 2.40
CA GLY A 100 6.67 0.61 2.57
C GLY A 100 7.72 0.78 3.66
N ASP A 101 8.22 -0.33 4.16
CA ASP A 101 9.23 -0.37 5.24
C ASP A 101 10.55 0.33 4.87
N ALA A 102 10.98 0.24 3.62
CA ALA A 102 12.18 0.93 3.14
C ALA A 102 11.91 2.40 2.79
N SER A 103 10.77 2.71 2.16
CA SER A 103 10.48 4.05 1.65
C SER A 103 10.19 5.06 2.75
N VAL A 104 9.50 4.66 3.83
CA VAL A 104 9.22 5.53 4.97
C VAL A 104 10.49 6.04 5.65
N GLN A 105 11.57 5.26 5.59
CA GLN A 105 12.86 5.63 6.18
C GLN A 105 13.57 6.77 5.42
N MET A 106 13.17 7.04 4.17
CA MET A 106 13.81 8.09 3.36
C MET A 106 13.57 9.50 3.91
N THR A 107 12.44 9.69 4.58
CA THR A 107 12.01 11.00 5.12
C THR A 107 11.41 10.87 6.52
N MET A 108 11.75 9.83 7.28
CA MET A 108 11.19 9.58 8.62
C MET A 108 11.40 10.74 9.60
N GLN A 109 12.44 11.56 9.40
CA GLN A 109 12.71 12.75 10.23
C GLN A 109 11.55 13.78 10.19
N GLU A 110 10.71 13.74 9.17
CA GLU A 110 9.54 14.62 9.07
C GLU A 110 8.45 14.31 10.13
N MET A 111 8.54 13.16 10.81
CA MET A 111 7.70 12.89 11.98
C MET A 111 7.88 13.96 13.08
N SER A 112 9.07 14.54 13.20
CA SER A 112 9.30 15.67 14.12
C SER A 112 8.44 16.87 13.78
N CYS A 113 8.25 17.17 12.49
CA CYS A 113 7.38 18.24 12.03
C CYS A 113 5.91 17.94 12.38
N ALA A 114 5.46 16.69 12.15
CA ALA A 114 4.10 16.28 12.47
C ALA A 114 3.81 16.41 13.97
N ILE A 115 4.73 16.03 14.84
CA ILE A 115 4.59 16.16 16.30
C ILE A 115 4.64 17.62 16.72
N GLN A 116 5.57 18.42 16.19
CA GLN A 116 5.72 19.82 16.58
C GLN A 116 4.48 20.66 16.27
N HIS A 117 3.74 20.33 15.23
CA HIS A 117 2.59 21.07 14.75
C HIS A 117 1.24 20.38 14.99
N ASP A 118 1.22 19.34 15.85
CA ASP A 118 0.01 18.57 16.19
C ASP A 118 -0.77 18.09 14.95
N LEU A 119 -0.06 17.58 13.96
CA LEU A 119 -0.63 17.08 12.71
C LEU A 119 -0.84 15.55 12.78
N PRO A 120 -2.07 15.05 13.01
CA PRO A 120 -2.34 13.65 13.35
C PRO A 120 -2.33 12.72 12.13
N VAL A 121 -1.30 12.82 11.29
CA VAL A 121 -1.11 11.95 10.13
C VAL A 121 -1.01 10.48 10.52
N LYS A 122 -1.52 9.59 9.68
CA LYS A 122 -1.48 8.14 9.86
C LYS A 122 -0.51 7.54 8.84
N ILE A 123 0.57 6.96 9.31
CA ILE A 123 1.58 6.31 8.46
C ILE A 123 1.29 4.81 8.51
N PHE A 124 0.70 4.28 7.43
CA PHE A 124 0.31 2.87 7.30
C PHE A 124 1.38 2.11 6.51
N ILE A 125 2.27 1.41 7.20
CA ILE A 125 3.38 0.68 6.59
C ILE A 125 2.93 -0.72 6.19
N LEU A 126 2.97 -1.07 4.92
CA LEU A 126 2.94 -2.45 4.44
C LEU A 126 4.36 -3.03 4.52
N ASN A 127 4.66 -3.65 5.65
CA ASN A 127 5.99 -4.15 5.95
C ASN A 127 6.14 -5.60 5.49
N ASN A 128 6.84 -5.79 4.38
CA ASN A 128 7.17 -7.10 3.82
C ASN A 128 8.67 -7.42 3.90
N GLU A 129 9.48 -6.58 4.53
CA GLU A 129 10.93 -6.71 4.65
C GLU A 129 11.69 -6.68 3.31
N TRP A 130 11.07 -6.15 2.27
CA TRP A 130 11.68 -6.07 0.95
C TRP A 130 11.52 -4.70 0.30
N MET A 131 12.48 -4.29 -0.47
CA MET A 131 12.25 -3.37 -1.58
C MET A 131 11.41 -4.12 -2.63
N GLY A 132 10.09 -4.20 -2.37
CA GLY A 132 9.20 -5.19 -2.96
C GLY A 132 9.12 -5.12 -4.48
N MET A 133 9.13 -3.92 -5.09
CA MET A 133 9.10 -3.80 -6.55
C MET A 133 10.44 -4.26 -7.18
N VAL A 134 11.58 -3.97 -6.55
CA VAL A 134 12.89 -4.48 -6.98
C VAL A 134 12.90 -6.01 -6.91
N ARG A 135 12.44 -6.59 -5.80
CA ARG A 135 12.30 -8.04 -5.64
C ARG A 135 11.42 -8.66 -6.72
N GLN A 136 10.25 -8.06 -7.00
CA GLN A 136 9.31 -8.56 -8.00
C GLN A 136 9.93 -8.62 -9.39
N TRP A 137 10.69 -7.61 -9.78
CA TRP A 137 11.41 -7.59 -11.04
C TRP A 137 12.51 -8.65 -11.09
N GLN A 138 13.26 -8.80 -9.99
CA GLN A 138 14.28 -9.86 -9.88
C GLN A 138 13.66 -11.24 -10.01
N GLN A 139 12.48 -11.43 -9.40
CA GLN A 139 11.76 -12.70 -9.48
C GLN A 139 11.24 -12.98 -10.90
N LEU A 140 10.48 -12.07 -11.46
CA LEU A 140 9.72 -12.32 -12.70
C LEU A 140 10.57 -12.18 -13.97
N LEU A 141 11.57 -11.28 -13.97
CA LEU A 141 12.30 -10.89 -15.17
C LEU A 141 13.78 -11.26 -15.14
N HIS A 142 14.35 -11.57 -13.97
CA HIS A 142 15.78 -11.83 -13.80
C HIS A 142 16.10 -13.20 -13.19
N GLY A 143 15.20 -14.18 -13.36
CA GLY A 143 15.42 -15.58 -12.97
C GLY A 143 15.71 -15.75 -11.48
N GLU A 144 14.96 -15.02 -10.62
CA GLU A 144 15.04 -15.09 -9.15
C GLU A 144 16.44 -14.77 -8.59
N ARG A 145 17.22 -13.97 -9.33
CA ARG A 145 18.54 -13.52 -8.86
C ARG A 145 18.37 -12.30 -7.94
N TYR A 146 18.03 -12.56 -6.69
CA TYR A 146 17.85 -11.53 -5.67
C TYR A 146 19.18 -10.90 -5.27
N SER A 147 19.26 -9.58 -5.27
CA SER A 147 20.45 -8.82 -4.89
C SER A 147 20.03 -7.51 -4.23
N HIS A 148 20.48 -7.31 -3.00
CA HIS A 148 20.31 -6.07 -2.22
C HIS A 148 18.87 -5.53 -2.15
N SER A 149 17.85 -6.40 -2.23
CA SER A 149 16.44 -6.03 -2.14
C SER A 149 15.76 -6.51 -0.86
N TYR A 150 16.41 -7.37 -0.08
CA TYR A 150 15.96 -7.83 1.22
C TYR A 150 16.50 -6.95 2.34
N SER A 151 15.65 -6.64 3.31
CA SER A 151 15.98 -5.78 4.46
C SER A 151 15.80 -6.56 5.76
N ASP A 152 16.84 -7.26 6.21
CA ASP A 152 16.84 -8.06 7.44
C ASP A 152 17.10 -7.24 8.72
N ALA A 153 17.59 -6.02 8.57
CA ALA A 153 17.94 -5.11 9.66
C ALA A 153 17.03 -3.86 9.71
N LEU A 154 15.72 -4.06 9.55
CA LEU A 154 14.76 -2.98 9.71
C LEU A 154 14.67 -2.49 11.16
N PRO A 155 14.41 -1.19 11.39
CA PRO A 155 14.15 -0.67 12.72
C PRO A 155 12.88 -1.30 13.31
N ASP A 156 12.79 -1.35 14.61
CA ASP A 156 11.52 -1.56 15.29
C ASP A 156 10.67 -0.29 15.14
N PHE A 157 9.70 -0.33 14.21
CA PHE A 157 8.88 0.84 13.87
C PHE A 157 8.01 1.32 15.03
N VAL A 158 7.63 0.46 15.96
CA VAL A 158 6.91 0.87 17.18
C VAL A 158 7.82 1.71 18.09
N LYS A 159 9.03 1.24 18.35
CA LYS A 159 10.01 2.02 19.13
C LYS A 159 10.46 3.28 18.41
N LEU A 160 10.54 3.25 17.09
CA LEU A 160 10.84 4.43 16.28
C LEU A 160 9.74 5.49 16.43
N ALA A 161 8.47 5.07 16.36
CA ALA A 161 7.33 5.95 16.60
C ALA A 161 7.41 6.61 17.99
N GLU A 162 7.63 5.80 19.02
CA GLU A 162 7.77 6.28 20.41
C GLU A 162 8.91 7.27 20.57
N ALA A 163 10.06 7.01 19.93
CA ALA A 163 11.21 7.92 19.97
C ALA A 163 10.92 9.30 19.37
N TYR A 164 10.02 9.39 18.37
CA TYR A 164 9.54 10.66 17.81
C TYR A 164 8.36 11.24 18.59
N GLY A 165 7.78 10.53 19.57
CA GLY A 165 6.56 10.95 20.29
C GLY A 165 5.25 10.59 19.58
N CYS A 166 5.33 9.86 18.47
CA CYS A 166 4.19 9.28 17.76
C CYS A 166 3.61 8.08 18.54
N HIS A 167 2.40 7.64 18.18
CA HIS A 167 1.87 6.36 18.64
C HIS A 167 2.30 5.25 17.70
N GLY A 168 2.86 4.18 18.25
CA GLY A 168 3.30 3.00 17.49
C GLY A 168 2.32 1.85 17.62
N ILE A 169 1.92 1.25 16.50
CA ILE A 169 1.06 0.06 16.45
C ILE A 169 1.75 -0.99 15.59
N ARG A 170 1.65 -2.27 15.99
CA ARG A 170 2.05 -3.41 15.15
C ARG A 170 0.90 -4.40 15.03
N CYS A 171 0.66 -4.88 13.81
CA CYS A 171 -0.30 -5.94 13.55
C CYS A 171 0.29 -6.98 12.61
N GLU A 172 0.20 -8.27 13.01
CA GLU A 172 0.68 -9.43 12.26
C GLU A 172 -0.44 -10.46 12.05
N ASP A 173 -1.55 -10.31 12.79
CA ASP A 173 -2.67 -11.25 12.83
C ASP A 173 -3.84 -10.68 12.01
N PRO A 174 -4.27 -11.34 10.92
CA PRO A 174 -5.40 -10.89 10.11
C PRO A 174 -6.68 -10.67 10.90
N SER A 175 -6.90 -11.44 11.96
CA SER A 175 -8.12 -11.35 12.81
C SER A 175 -8.15 -10.09 13.67
N LYS A 176 -7.00 -9.43 13.87
CA LYS A 176 -6.85 -8.22 14.69
C LYS A 176 -6.72 -6.96 13.84
N LEU A 177 -6.61 -7.10 12.51
CA LEU A 177 -6.30 -6.00 11.62
C LEU A 177 -7.31 -4.86 11.70
N ASP A 178 -8.59 -5.15 11.68
CA ASP A 178 -9.65 -4.13 11.74
C ASP A 178 -9.57 -3.31 13.04
N ALA A 179 -9.39 -3.99 14.17
CA ALA A 179 -9.27 -3.33 15.46
C ALA A 179 -8.02 -2.42 15.52
N ALA A 180 -6.90 -2.88 14.98
CA ALA A 180 -5.66 -2.11 14.92
C ALA A 180 -5.78 -0.90 13.97
N ILE A 181 -6.45 -1.05 12.82
CA ILE A 181 -6.75 0.06 11.92
C ILE A 181 -7.63 1.11 12.61
N MET A 182 -8.67 0.67 13.34
CA MET A 182 -9.54 1.60 14.08
C MET A 182 -8.78 2.32 15.19
N GLU A 183 -7.89 1.64 15.92
CA GLU A 183 -6.99 2.26 16.90
C GLU A 183 -6.14 3.35 16.23
N MET A 184 -5.54 3.06 15.08
CA MET A 184 -4.77 4.04 14.29
C MET A 184 -5.62 5.27 13.95
N ILE A 185 -6.83 5.05 13.43
CA ILE A 185 -7.74 6.11 12.97
C ILE A 185 -8.17 7.00 14.13
N ASP A 186 -8.53 6.40 15.27
CA ASP A 186 -9.12 7.12 16.41
C ASP A 186 -8.07 7.77 17.32
N THR A 187 -6.80 7.45 17.16
CA THR A 187 -5.70 8.09 17.90
C THR A 187 -5.53 9.56 17.48
N PRO A 188 -5.63 10.54 18.40
CA PRO A 188 -5.64 11.97 18.04
C PRO A 188 -4.24 12.59 17.81
N LYS A 189 -3.23 11.78 17.52
CA LYS A 189 -1.85 12.21 17.25
C LYS A 189 -1.25 11.42 16.09
N PRO A 190 -0.05 11.76 15.59
CA PRO A 190 0.62 10.98 14.56
C PRO A 190 0.78 9.52 14.97
N VAL A 191 0.49 8.61 14.04
CA VAL A 191 0.60 7.16 14.25
C VAL A 191 1.52 6.55 13.20
N LEU A 192 2.41 5.67 13.64
CA LEU A 192 3.18 4.80 12.77
C LEU A 192 2.66 3.37 12.95
N PHE A 193 2.00 2.85 11.93
CA PHE A 193 1.40 1.52 11.96
C PHE A 193 2.24 0.52 11.16
N ASP A 194 2.93 -0.37 11.84
CA ASP A 194 3.71 -1.47 11.28
C ASP A 194 2.78 -2.66 10.96
N CYS A 195 2.21 -2.68 9.76
CA CYS A 195 1.41 -3.79 9.26
C CYS A 195 2.33 -4.84 8.62
N ARG A 196 2.58 -5.94 9.32
CA ARG A 196 3.38 -7.05 8.84
C ARG A 196 2.57 -7.86 7.83
N VAL A 197 2.99 -7.81 6.58
CA VAL A 197 2.29 -8.46 5.47
C VAL A 197 3.11 -9.60 4.88
N GLU A 198 2.47 -10.41 4.03
CA GLU A 198 3.16 -11.49 3.32
C GLU A 198 4.34 -10.96 2.52
N LYS A 199 5.52 -11.59 2.72
CA LYS A 199 6.80 -11.11 2.22
C LYS A 199 6.97 -11.24 0.71
N ALA A 200 6.41 -12.31 0.13
CA ALA A 200 6.67 -12.70 -1.26
C ALA A 200 5.54 -12.33 -2.23
N GLU A 201 4.55 -11.55 -1.78
CA GLU A 201 3.41 -11.16 -2.63
C GLU A 201 3.86 -10.25 -3.78
N ASN A 202 3.22 -10.42 -4.95
CA ASN A 202 3.48 -9.62 -6.14
C ASN A 202 2.27 -8.76 -6.51
N CYS A 203 2.52 -7.63 -7.16
CA CYS A 203 1.49 -6.81 -7.77
C CYS A 203 1.14 -7.37 -9.15
N PHE A 204 -0.11 -7.76 -9.34
CA PHE A 204 -0.64 -8.20 -10.62
C PHE A 204 -1.98 -7.50 -10.91
N PRO A 205 -2.34 -7.33 -12.20
CA PRO A 205 -1.52 -7.55 -13.39
C PRO A 205 -0.31 -6.59 -13.47
N MET A 206 0.72 -7.00 -14.20
CA MET A 206 1.93 -6.21 -14.43
C MET A 206 2.27 -6.19 -15.91
N ILE A 207 2.58 -5.01 -16.48
CA ILE A 207 3.04 -4.88 -17.86
C ILE A 207 4.56 -4.73 -17.81
N PRO A 208 5.33 -5.68 -18.39
CA PRO A 208 6.78 -5.53 -18.48
C PRO A 208 7.17 -4.30 -19.30
N SER A 209 8.33 -3.71 -18.99
CA SER A 209 8.83 -2.56 -19.74
C SER A 209 8.96 -2.89 -21.25
N GLY A 210 8.37 -2.04 -22.08
CA GLY A 210 8.35 -2.22 -23.55
C GLY A 210 7.27 -3.16 -24.08
N ALA A 211 6.49 -3.82 -23.21
CA ALA A 211 5.37 -4.67 -23.62
C ALA A 211 4.08 -3.88 -23.85
N ALA A 212 3.18 -4.43 -24.65
CA ALA A 212 1.84 -3.88 -24.85
C ALA A 212 0.88 -4.30 -23.73
N HIS A 213 -0.27 -3.62 -23.60
CA HIS A 213 -1.25 -3.92 -22.56
C HIS A 213 -1.80 -5.36 -22.64
N ASN A 214 -1.91 -5.94 -23.81
CA ASN A 214 -2.33 -7.33 -24.02
C ASN A 214 -1.23 -8.36 -23.71
N GLU A 215 -0.04 -7.91 -23.36
CA GLU A 215 1.09 -8.77 -22.96
C GLU A 215 1.34 -8.70 -21.44
N MET A 216 0.35 -8.25 -20.68
CA MET A 216 0.47 -8.15 -19.22
C MET A 216 0.66 -9.53 -18.59
N ILE A 217 1.52 -9.58 -17.58
CA ILE A 217 1.70 -10.74 -16.71
C ILE A 217 0.55 -10.77 -15.71
N LEU A 218 -0.21 -11.86 -15.72
CA LEU A 218 -1.30 -12.13 -14.79
C LEU A 218 -0.77 -13.04 -13.69
N GLY A 219 -1.07 -12.73 -12.43
CA GLY A 219 -0.71 -13.59 -11.30
C GLY A 219 -1.42 -14.94 -11.37
N LYS A 220 -0.88 -15.93 -10.67
CA LYS A 220 -1.59 -17.20 -10.46
C LYS A 220 -2.76 -16.93 -9.51
N ILE A 221 -3.97 -16.98 -10.03
CA ILE A 221 -5.17 -17.11 -9.22
C ILE A 221 -5.22 -18.57 -8.80
N THR A 222 -5.16 -18.87 -7.51
CA THR A 222 -5.20 -20.23 -6.99
C THR A 222 -6.49 -20.91 -7.45
N GLY A 223 -6.33 -21.98 -8.23
CA GLY A 223 -7.43 -22.88 -8.64
C GLY A 223 -7.69 -22.95 -10.14
N ASP A 224 -7.51 -21.87 -10.88
CA ASP A 224 -7.60 -21.92 -12.34
C ASP A 224 -6.38 -21.20 -12.94
N GLU A 225 -5.61 -21.90 -13.74
CA GLU A 225 -4.73 -21.23 -14.69
C GLU A 225 -5.62 -20.29 -15.50
N ILE A 226 -5.28 -19.01 -15.52
CA ILE A 226 -5.89 -18.11 -16.48
C ILE A 226 -5.40 -18.64 -17.84
N GLY A 227 -6.18 -19.54 -18.41
CA GLY A 227 -5.94 -20.09 -19.73
C GLY A 227 -5.97 -18.99 -20.79
N GLU A 228 -6.00 -19.33 -22.06
CA GLU A 228 -6.04 -18.39 -23.19
C GLU A 228 -7.09 -17.26 -23.04
N ALA A 229 -8.13 -17.46 -22.24
CA ALA A 229 -9.12 -16.44 -21.90
C ALA A 229 -8.51 -15.25 -21.11
N GLY A 230 -7.43 -15.43 -20.39
CA GLY A 230 -6.71 -14.33 -19.72
C GLY A 230 -5.95 -13.43 -20.72
N LYS A 231 -5.59 -13.97 -21.87
CA LYS A 231 -5.00 -13.21 -22.99
C LYS A 231 -6.02 -12.37 -23.76
N MET A 232 -7.30 -12.58 -23.52
CA MET A 232 -8.42 -11.83 -24.13
C MET A 232 -9.01 -10.75 -23.22
N LEU A 233 -8.32 -10.38 -22.13
CA LEU A 233 -8.78 -9.33 -21.19
C LEU A 233 -8.38 -7.92 -21.62
N VAL A 234 -7.84 -7.77 -22.81
CA VAL A 234 -7.52 -6.48 -23.44
C VAL A 234 -8.29 -6.33 -24.73
#